data_90ff6b5da8d2264db8326c778ef677b3
#
_entry.id   90ff6b5da8d2264db8326c778ef677b3
#
_cell.length_a   1.000
_cell.length_b   1.000
_cell.length_c   1.000
_cell.angle_alpha   90.00
_cell.angle_beta   90.00
_cell.angle_gamma   90.00
#
_symmetry.space_group_name_H-M   'P 1'
#
loop_
_entity.id
_entity.type
_entity.pdbx_description
1 polymer ?
#
loop_
_entity_poly.entity_id
_entity_poly.type
_entity_poly.pdbx_seq_one_letter_code
_entity_poly.pdbx_strand_id
1 'polypeptide(L)'
;MQSYDAIVIGAGVIGSSVAYHLARLGAAKVLVLDRLQIGSGTSTQSSGILRTHYSVIENVELAKHSWSVFNDFAGYLGDEEASAGLVKCGYLICAPDGPKLEPLRAALAGQERMGVEVRLLDQAAARELLPIAQFDDAALIGYEPEAGFADAYLVATGFARAARRQGVKIMEGVNVERLLMENGRVVGVETNQGRFHSQTVISTQNIWAGDIERWTGVPTPVKAERHAVLALEGPEAYSFKMPVFKDLGSPGMLY
;
A
#
# COMPACT_ATOMS: atom_id res chain seq x y z
N MET A 1 -22.20 -15.15 23.62
CA MET A 1 -20.95 -15.08 22.84
C MET A 1 -21.13 -14.09 21.70
N GLN A 2 -20.19 -13.19 21.48
CA GLN A 2 -20.28 -12.26 20.36
C GLN A 2 -19.80 -12.97 19.07
N SER A 3 -20.69 -13.14 18.10
CA SER A 3 -20.40 -13.75 16.81
C SER A 3 -20.39 -12.68 15.71
N TYR A 4 -19.47 -12.80 14.77
CA TYR A 4 -19.25 -11.91 13.64
C TYR A 4 -19.26 -12.69 12.32
N ASP A 5 -19.62 -12.02 11.23
CA ASP A 5 -19.53 -12.58 9.88
C ASP A 5 -18.08 -12.72 9.45
N ALA A 6 -17.25 -11.73 9.82
CA ALA A 6 -15.82 -11.77 9.61
C ALA A 6 -15.05 -11.06 10.73
N ILE A 7 -13.86 -11.59 11.04
CA ILE A 7 -12.86 -10.95 11.90
C ILE A 7 -11.64 -10.61 11.05
N VAL A 8 -11.22 -9.36 11.07
CA VAL A 8 -9.98 -8.89 10.40
C VAL A 8 -8.92 -8.62 11.46
N ILE A 9 -7.75 -9.23 11.30
CA ILE A 9 -6.60 -9.03 12.20
C ILE A 9 -5.65 -8.04 11.55
N GLY A 10 -5.49 -6.87 12.18
CA GLY A 10 -4.71 -5.74 11.70
C GLY A 10 -5.60 -4.60 11.16
N ALA A 11 -5.37 -3.38 11.65
CA ALA A 11 -6.02 -2.15 11.23
C ALA A 11 -5.05 -1.21 10.48
N GLY A 12 -4.11 -1.77 9.73
CA GLY A 12 -3.32 -1.04 8.73
C GLY A 12 -4.18 -0.66 7.52
N VAL A 13 -3.56 -0.07 6.49
CA VAL A 13 -4.27 0.33 5.25
C VAL A 13 -5.05 -0.83 4.63
N ILE A 14 -4.47 -2.03 4.59
CA ILE A 14 -5.12 -3.22 4.02
C ILE A 14 -6.32 -3.65 4.88
N GLY A 15 -6.14 -3.80 6.19
CA GLY A 15 -7.21 -4.26 7.07
C GLY A 15 -8.38 -3.30 7.17
N SER A 16 -8.11 -2.00 7.22
CA SER A 16 -9.14 -0.96 7.22
C SER A 16 -9.92 -0.94 5.89
N SER A 17 -9.22 -1.09 4.75
CA SER A 17 -9.83 -1.21 3.43
C SER A 17 -10.67 -2.49 3.31
N VAL A 18 -10.15 -3.65 3.73
CA VAL A 18 -10.87 -4.92 3.71
C VAL A 18 -12.17 -4.83 4.53
N ALA A 19 -12.09 -4.27 5.73
CA ALA A 19 -13.25 -4.13 6.61
C ALA A 19 -14.33 -3.22 6.00
N TYR A 20 -13.94 -2.10 5.39
CA TYR A 20 -14.83 -1.21 4.67
C TYR A 20 -15.54 -1.91 3.52
N HIS A 21 -14.78 -2.66 2.69
CA HIS A 21 -15.35 -3.35 1.54
C HIS A 21 -16.25 -4.53 1.94
N LEU A 22 -15.90 -5.27 3.00
CA LEU A 22 -16.79 -6.31 3.53
C LEU A 22 -18.14 -5.75 3.93
N ALA A 23 -18.17 -4.63 4.65
CA ALA A 23 -19.42 -3.97 5.02
C ALA A 23 -20.19 -3.48 3.79
N ARG A 24 -19.54 -2.87 2.81
CA ARG A 24 -20.16 -2.47 1.52
C ARG A 24 -20.76 -3.65 0.75
N LEU A 25 -20.16 -4.84 0.85
CA LEU A 25 -20.62 -6.05 0.18
C LEU A 25 -21.72 -6.79 1.00
N GLY A 26 -22.16 -6.21 2.12
CA GLY A 26 -23.30 -6.73 2.89
C GLY A 26 -22.95 -7.58 4.11
N ALA A 27 -21.68 -7.67 4.51
CA ALA A 27 -21.33 -8.30 5.78
C ALA A 27 -21.90 -7.44 6.94
N ALA A 28 -22.85 -7.99 7.69
CA ALA A 28 -23.61 -7.23 8.69
C ALA A 28 -22.81 -6.95 9.96
N LYS A 29 -21.91 -7.89 10.33
CA LYS A 29 -21.12 -7.80 11.56
C LYS A 29 -19.65 -8.09 11.28
N VAL A 30 -18.86 -7.05 11.05
CA VAL A 30 -17.41 -7.14 10.86
C VAL A 30 -16.71 -6.61 12.10
N LEU A 31 -15.69 -7.34 12.56
CA LEU A 31 -14.80 -6.96 13.66
C LEU A 31 -13.39 -6.81 13.16
N VAL A 32 -12.76 -5.68 13.44
CA VAL A 32 -11.34 -5.47 13.24
C VAL A 32 -10.65 -5.43 14.59
N LEU A 33 -9.53 -6.16 14.70
CA LEU A 33 -8.70 -6.21 15.90
C LEU A 33 -7.29 -5.76 15.58
N ASP A 34 -6.79 -4.77 16.30
CA ASP A 34 -5.39 -4.37 16.21
C ASP A 34 -4.78 -4.28 17.61
N ARG A 35 -3.56 -4.78 17.74
CA ARG A 35 -2.81 -4.74 19.02
C ARG A 35 -2.37 -3.33 19.40
N LEU A 36 -2.27 -2.43 18.42
CA LEU A 36 -1.90 -1.03 18.58
C LEU A 36 -3.05 -0.13 18.08
N GLN A 37 -2.71 1.04 17.57
CA GLN A 37 -3.64 1.98 16.96
C GLN A 37 -3.77 1.76 15.45
N ILE A 38 -4.85 2.23 14.85
CA ILE A 38 -5.06 2.21 13.40
C ILE A 38 -3.86 2.82 12.69
N GLY A 39 -3.33 2.12 11.70
CA GLY A 39 -2.24 2.59 10.87
C GLY A 39 -0.84 2.53 11.50
N SER A 40 -0.70 2.27 12.80
CA SER A 40 0.58 2.34 13.52
C SER A 40 1.61 1.24 13.17
N GLY A 41 1.24 0.29 12.32
CA GLY A 41 2.15 -0.76 11.84
C GLY A 41 3.01 -0.30 10.65
N THR A 42 3.30 -1.23 9.73
CA THR A 42 4.13 -0.96 8.54
C THR A 42 3.51 0.03 7.56
N SER A 43 2.20 0.30 7.63
CA SER A 43 1.53 1.26 6.75
C SER A 43 2.16 2.66 6.84
N THR A 44 2.30 3.19 8.04
CA THR A 44 2.86 4.54 8.27
C THR A 44 4.39 4.60 8.23
N GLN A 45 5.04 3.45 8.09
CA GLN A 45 6.48 3.36 7.85
C GLN A 45 6.82 3.33 6.35
N SER A 46 5.81 3.38 5.48
CA SER A 46 5.97 3.45 4.03
C SER A 46 6.19 4.88 3.58
N SER A 47 6.96 5.07 2.50
CA SER A 47 7.03 6.35 1.78
C SER A 47 5.73 6.73 1.07
N GLY A 48 4.74 5.84 1.04
CA GLY A 48 3.42 6.10 0.47
C GLY A 48 3.40 6.30 -1.04
N ILE A 49 4.43 5.86 -1.77
CA ILE A 49 4.53 6.05 -3.22
C ILE A 49 3.40 5.32 -3.94
N LEU A 50 2.67 6.06 -4.75
CA LEU A 50 1.63 5.58 -5.64
C LEU A 50 2.09 5.69 -7.09
N ARG A 51 2.11 4.57 -7.78
CA ARG A 51 2.52 4.47 -9.19
C ARG A 51 1.85 3.28 -9.85
N THR A 52 1.80 3.27 -11.17
CA THR A 52 1.35 2.13 -11.96
C THR A 52 2.52 1.38 -12.60
N HIS A 53 3.76 1.81 -12.36
CA HIS A 53 4.95 1.15 -12.85
C HIS A 53 5.21 -0.18 -12.13
N TYR A 54 4.83 -1.28 -12.77
CA TYR A 54 5.10 -2.65 -12.33
C TYR A 54 5.52 -3.52 -13.52
N SER A 55 6.42 -4.48 -13.26
CA SER A 55 6.84 -5.48 -14.27
C SER A 55 5.79 -6.60 -14.47
N VAL A 56 4.90 -6.80 -13.49
CA VAL A 56 3.82 -7.78 -13.52
C VAL A 56 2.54 -7.07 -13.90
N ILE A 57 1.92 -7.52 -14.99
CA ILE A 57 0.79 -6.81 -15.62
C ILE A 57 -0.45 -6.75 -14.72
N GLU A 58 -0.70 -7.80 -13.95
CA GLU A 58 -1.81 -7.87 -12.99
C GLU A 58 -1.67 -6.79 -11.89
N ASN A 59 -0.44 -6.46 -11.51
CA ASN A 59 -0.19 -5.39 -10.57
C ASN A 59 -0.45 -4.00 -11.19
N VAL A 60 -0.25 -3.83 -12.50
CA VAL A 60 -0.65 -2.61 -13.21
C VAL A 60 -2.17 -2.43 -13.17
N GLU A 61 -2.93 -3.50 -13.42
CA GLU A 61 -4.41 -3.46 -13.34
C GLU A 61 -4.90 -3.09 -11.93
N LEU A 62 -4.35 -3.74 -10.90
CA LEU A 62 -4.69 -3.44 -9.51
C LEU A 62 -4.34 -1.99 -9.14
N ALA A 63 -3.17 -1.50 -9.57
CA ALA A 63 -2.76 -0.12 -9.33
C ALA A 63 -3.69 0.89 -10.03
N LYS A 64 -4.08 0.64 -11.27
CA LYS A 64 -5.04 1.48 -12.01
C LYS A 64 -6.40 1.52 -11.31
N HIS A 65 -6.90 0.37 -10.84
CA HIS A 65 -8.13 0.34 -10.06
C HIS A 65 -8.00 1.15 -8.77
N SER A 66 -6.90 0.98 -8.04
CA SER A 66 -6.64 1.72 -6.82
C SER A 66 -6.50 3.23 -7.07
N TRP A 67 -5.95 3.61 -8.23
CA TRP A 67 -5.78 5.01 -8.62
C TRP A 67 -7.11 5.77 -8.69
N SER A 68 -8.19 5.11 -9.15
CA SER A 68 -9.53 5.72 -9.15
C SER A 68 -10.01 6.07 -7.75
N VAL A 69 -9.65 5.25 -6.75
CA VAL A 69 -9.97 5.50 -5.34
C VAL A 69 -9.18 6.67 -4.78
N PHE A 70 -7.87 6.72 -5.04
CA PHE A 70 -7.02 7.81 -4.55
C PHE A 70 -7.35 9.16 -5.19
N ASN A 71 -7.74 9.18 -6.46
CA ASN A 71 -8.10 10.41 -7.17
C ASN A 71 -9.37 11.08 -6.63
N ASP A 72 -10.30 10.30 -6.08
CA ASP A 72 -11.54 10.79 -5.46
C ASP A 72 -11.80 10.07 -4.14
N PHE A 73 -10.86 10.19 -3.22
CA PHE A 73 -10.91 9.46 -1.96
C PHE A 73 -12.12 9.86 -1.09
N ALA A 74 -12.45 11.14 -1.05
CA ALA A 74 -13.61 11.67 -0.34
C ALA A 74 -14.92 11.13 -0.93
N GLY A 75 -15.13 11.25 -2.24
CA GLY A 75 -16.31 10.74 -2.94
C GLY A 75 -16.42 9.22 -2.85
N TYR A 76 -15.30 8.49 -2.98
CA TYR A 76 -15.29 7.05 -2.85
C TYR A 76 -15.76 6.56 -1.48
N LEU A 77 -15.35 7.25 -0.41
CA LEU A 77 -15.73 6.92 0.97
C LEU A 77 -17.08 7.54 1.38
N GLY A 78 -17.66 8.44 0.59
CA GLY A 78 -18.84 9.23 0.97
C GLY A 78 -18.56 10.08 2.22
N ASP A 79 -17.41 10.74 2.26
CA ASP A 79 -16.92 11.49 3.43
C ASP A 79 -16.11 12.70 2.96
N GLU A 80 -16.75 13.87 2.95
CA GLU A 80 -16.14 15.12 2.46
C GLU A 80 -14.87 15.53 3.23
N GLU A 81 -14.72 15.06 4.46
CA GLU A 81 -13.52 15.31 5.27
C GLU A 81 -12.39 14.28 5.03
N ALA A 82 -12.66 13.21 4.25
CA ALA A 82 -11.64 12.22 3.96
C ALA A 82 -10.63 12.76 2.95
N SER A 83 -9.36 12.56 3.25
CA SER A 83 -8.25 12.89 2.36
C SER A 83 -7.27 11.74 2.34
N ALA A 84 -6.76 11.41 1.16
CA ALA A 84 -5.63 10.51 1.02
C ALA A 84 -4.28 11.24 1.21
N GLY A 85 -4.28 12.57 1.33
CA GLY A 85 -3.05 13.36 1.29
C GLY A 85 -2.28 13.20 -0.03
N LEU A 86 -3.02 12.96 -1.13
CA LEU A 86 -2.44 12.67 -2.44
C LEU A 86 -1.70 13.88 -3.01
N VAL A 87 -0.43 13.69 -3.33
CA VAL A 87 0.40 14.65 -4.06
C VAL A 87 0.86 14.00 -5.36
N LYS A 88 0.30 14.46 -6.48
CA LYS A 88 0.72 14.05 -7.81
C LYS A 88 1.98 14.83 -8.19
N CYS A 89 3.13 14.20 -8.06
CA CYS A 89 4.42 14.79 -8.42
C CYS A 89 5.10 14.09 -9.59
N GLY A 90 4.51 13.00 -10.08
CA GLY A 90 5.10 12.15 -11.09
C GLY A 90 6.06 11.12 -10.53
N TYR A 91 6.39 10.12 -11.36
CA TYR A 91 7.38 9.09 -11.08
C TYR A 91 8.34 9.01 -12.26
N LEU A 92 9.61 9.26 -11.98
CA LEU A 92 10.71 9.25 -12.95
C LEU A 92 11.58 8.01 -12.67
N ILE A 93 11.85 7.22 -13.72
CA ILE A 93 12.70 6.04 -13.62
C ILE A 93 13.71 6.03 -14.76
N CYS A 94 14.95 5.73 -14.45
CA CYS A 94 15.98 5.59 -15.47
C CYS A 94 16.80 4.30 -15.33
N ALA A 95 17.39 3.86 -16.45
CA ALA A 95 18.32 2.76 -16.50
C ALA A 95 19.50 3.14 -17.41
N PRO A 96 20.74 2.81 -17.02
CA PRO A 96 21.88 2.85 -17.91
C PRO A 96 21.87 1.67 -18.88
N ASP A 97 22.80 1.63 -19.83
CA ASP A 97 23.06 0.42 -20.60
C ASP A 97 23.38 -0.75 -19.68
N GLY A 98 22.78 -1.92 -19.96
CA GLY A 98 23.00 -3.10 -19.18
C GLY A 98 21.77 -3.96 -18.95
N PRO A 99 21.81 -4.91 -18.01
CA PRO A 99 20.81 -5.96 -17.87
C PRO A 99 19.43 -5.46 -17.42
N LYS A 100 19.33 -4.23 -16.91
CA LYS A 100 18.05 -3.63 -16.47
C LYS A 100 17.35 -2.82 -17.56
N LEU A 101 18.03 -2.54 -18.70
CA LEU A 101 17.50 -1.70 -19.77
C LEU A 101 16.29 -2.32 -20.47
N GLU A 102 16.43 -3.54 -21.00
CA GLU A 102 15.34 -4.21 -21.70
C GLU A 102 14.16 -4.58 -20.79
N PRO A 103 14.36 -5.06 -19.56
CA PRO A 103 13.26 -5.19 -18.59
C PRO A 103 12.49 -3.89 -18.33
N LEU A 104 13.19 -2.75 -18.20
CA LEU A 104 12.54 -1.45 -18.04
C LEU A 104 11.73 -1.09 -19.30
N ARG A 105 12.34 -1.21 -20.49
CA ARG A 105 11.66 -0.94 -21.76
C ARG A 105 10.37 -1.78 -21.90
N ALA A 106 10.45 -3.06 -21.60
CA ALA A 106 9.31 -3.96 -21.67
C ALA A 106 8.19 -3.57 -20.66
N ALA A 107 8.58 -3.15 -19.44
CA ALA A 107 7.64 -2.69 -18.42
C ALA A 107 6.91 -1.41 -18.86
N LEU A 108 7.63 -0.40 -19.34
CA LEU A 108 7.05 0.86 -19.83
C LEU A 108 6.10 0.62 -21.02
N ALA A 109 6.51 -0.19 -22.00
CA ALA A 109 5.65 -0.57 -23.12
C ALA A 109 4.42 -1.39 -22.66
N GLY A 110 4.56 -2.21 -21.61
CA GLY A 110 3.46 -2.93 -20.99
C GLY A 110 2.42 -1.98 -20.39
N GLN A 111 2.88 -0.99 -19.64
CA GLN A 111 2.02 0.04 -19.05
C GLN A 111 1.26 0.86 -20.12
N GLU A 112 1.95 1.28 -21.18
CA GLU A 112 1.35 2.01 -22.28
C GLU A 112 0.21 1.21 -22.94
N ARG A 113 0.44 -0.11 -23.22
CA ARG A 113 -0.60 -1.00 -23.73
C ARG A 113 -1.82 -1.13 -22.81
N MET A 114 -1.60 -0.95 -21.50
CA MET A 114 -2.66 -0.95 -20.49
C MET A 114 -3.35 0.42 -20.37
N GLY A 115 -3.00 1.40 -21.20
CA GLY A 115 -3.55 2.76 -21.17
C GLY A 115 -3.06 3.60 -20.00
N VAL A 116 -1.88 3.30 -19.44
CA VAL A 116 -1.19 4.19 -18.50
C VAL A 116 -0.45 5.25 -19.30
N GLU A 117 -0.54 6.50 -18.88
CA GLU A 117 0.25 7.58 -19.49
C GLU A 117 1.73 7.40 -19.08
N VAL A 118 2.54 7.00 -20.05
CA VAL A 118 4.00 6.89 -19.91
C VAL A 118 4.66 7.77 -20.97
N ARG A 119 5.62 8.57 -20.57
CA ARG A 119 6.42 9.40 -21.47
C ARG A 119 7.86 8.91 -21.43
N LEU A 120 8.44 8.64 -22.61
CA LEU A 120 9.88 8.45 -22.72
C LEU A 120 10.53 9.84 -22.87
N LEU A 121 11.51 10.10 -22.04
CA LEU A 121 12.22 11.39 -21.99
C LEU A 121 13.65 11.24 -22.49
N ASP A 122 14.14 12.30 -23.11
CA ASP A 122 15.59 12.49 -23.25
C ASP A 122 16.18 13.06 -21.93
N GLN A 123 17.49 13.11 -21.88
CA GLN A 123 18.23 13.59 -20.70
C GLN A 123 17.94 15.08 -20.40
N ALA A 124 17.69 15.90 -21.42
CA ALA A 124 17.39 17.32 -21.25
C ALA A 124 16.03 17.52 -20.58
N ALA A 125 14.98 16.86 -21.09
CA ALA A 125 13.65 16.88 -20.52
C ALA A 125 13.62 16.30 -19.08
N ALA A 126 14.41 15.26 -18.81
CA ALA A 126 14.52 14.71 -17.46
C ALA A 126 15.18 15.70 -16.48
N ARG A 127 16.21 16.46 -16.92
CA ARG A 127 16.82 17.51 -16.09
C ARG A 127 15.89 18.70 -15.83
N GLU A 128 14.97 18.99 -16.73
CA GLU A 128 13.92 20.00 -16.46
C GLU A 128 12.99 19.60 -15.33
N LEU A 129 12.64 18.30 -15.25
CA LEU A 129 11.79 17.77 -14.18
C LEU A 129 12.54 17.59 -12.86
N LEU A 130 13.80 17.20 -12.92
CA LEU A 130 14.64 16.94 -11.73
C LEU A 130 16.05 17.50 -11.93
N PRO A 131 16.25 18.83 -11.75
CA PRO A 131 17.51 19.51 -12.03
C PRO A 131 18.70 19.06 -11.19
N ILE A 132 18.42 18.42 -10.04
CA ILE A 132 19.45 17.98 -9.08
C ILE A 132 20.02 16.59 -9.43
N ALA A 133 19.36 15.83 -10.32
CA ALA A 133 19.82 14.50 -10.70
C ALA A 133 20.71 14.54 -11.96
N GLN A 134 21.60 13.57 -12.05
CA GLN A 134 22.44 13.35 -13.22
C GLN A 134 21.83 12.23 -14.07
N PHE A 135 21.75 12.46 -15.38
CA PHE A 135 21.19 11.50 -16.34
C PHE A 135 22.18 11.15 -17.47
N ASP A 136 23.47 11.49 -17.30
CA ASP A 136 24.47 11.38 -18.38
C ASP A 136 24.69 9.94 -18.85
N ASP A 137 24.50 8.97 -17.96
CA ASP A 137 24.61 7.54 -18.21
C ASP A 137 23.27 6.85 -18.48
N ALA A 138 22.16 7.58 -18.41
CA ALA A 138 20.83 7.02 -18.63
C ALA A 138 20.60 6.73 -20.12
N ALA A 139 20.44 5.45 -20.46
CA ALA A 139 20.09 4.96 -21.80
C ALA A 139 18.56 4.93 -22.03
N LEU A 140 17.78 4.89 -20.99
CA LEU A 140 16.31 4.93 -21.03
C LEU A 140 15.78 5.67 -19.82
N ILE A 141 14.87 6.61 -20.06
CA ILE A 141 14.19 7.39 -19.02
C ILE A 141 12.70 7.33 -19.28
N GLY A 142 11.94 6.82 -18.29
CA GLY A 142 10.49 6.78 -18.29
C GLY A 142 9.90 7.72 -17.26
N TYR A 143 8.81 8.37 -17.59
CA TYR A 143 8.07 9.28 -16.71
C TYR A 143 6.59 8.96 -16.71
N GLU A 144 6.03 8.78 -15.53
CA GLU A 144 4.60 8.61 -15.27
C GLU A 144 4.07 9.87 -14.57
N PRO A 145 3.38 10.79 -15.28
CA PRO A 145 3.01 12.11 -14.75
C PRO A 145 1.96 12.03 -13.64
N GLU A 146 1.05 11.05 -13.70
CA GLU A 146 -0.03 10.87 -12.74
C GLU A 146 0.40 10.21 -11.43
N ALA A 147 1.61 9.68 -11.37
CA ALA A 147 2.16 9.07 -10.15
C ALA A 147 2.45 10.12 -9.05
N GLY A 148 2.72 9.64 -7.85
CA GLY A 148 3.04 10.51 -6.71
C GLY A 148 3.12 9.75 -5.39
N PHE A 149 2.64 10.36 -4.33
CA PHE A 149 2.55 9.72 -3.02
C PHE A 149 1.29 10.15 -2.26
N ALA A 150 0.90 9.33 -1.30
CA ALA A 150 -0.22 9.61 -0.40
C ALA A 150 0.21 9.43 1.05
N ASP A 151 -0.55 9.99 1.97
CA ASP A 151 -0.36 9.79 3.40
C ASP A 151 -1.04 8.48 3.83
N ALA A 152 -0.23 7.48 4.15
CA ALA A 152 -0.73 6.15 4.51
C ALA A 152 -1.55 6.16 5.82
N TYR A 153 -1.30 7.11 6.74
CA TYR A 153 -2.11 7.26 7.94
C TYR A 153 -3.48 7.82 7.62
N LEU A 154 -3.57 8.86 6.80
CA LEU A 154 -4.84 9.42 6.34
C LEU A 154 -5.67 8.39 5.57
N VAL A 155 -5.03 7.58 4.73
CA VAL A 155 -5.70 6.51 3.98
C VAL A 155 -6.25 5.45 4.94
N ALA A 156 -5.43 4.93 5.87
CA ALA A 156 -5.86 3.90 6.83
C ALA A 156 -7.00 4.39 7.72
N THR A 157 -6.88 5.60 8.27
CA THR A 157 -7.89 6.21 9.14
C THR A 157 -9.16 6.59 8.39
N GLY A 158 -9.04 7.04 7.14
CA GLY A 158 -10.18 7.31 6.25
C GLY A 158 -11.03 6.06 6.01
N PHE A 159 -10.41 4.95 5.60
CA PHE A 159 -11.09 3.66 5.46
C PHE A 159 -11.69 3.18 6.78
N ALA A 160 -10.96 3.26 7.89
CA ALA A 160 -11.44 2.85 9.20
C ALA A 160 -12.65 3.66 9.64
N ARG A 161 -12.65 5.00 9.44
CA ARG A 161 -13.77 5.88 9.73
C ARG A 161 -14.99 5.52 8.87
N ALA A 162 -14.79 5.31 7.57
CA ALA A 162 -15.85 4.89 6.66
C ALA A 162 -16.42 3.52 7.02
N ALA A 163 -15.58 2.57 7.42
CA ALA A 163 -16.01 1.26 7.91
C ALA A 163 -16.86 1.37 9.18
N ARG A 164 -16.45 2.19 10.16
CA ARG A 164 -17.22 2.46 11.38
C ARG A 164 -18.61 3.04 11.08
N ARG A 165 -18.75 3.94 10.09
CA ARG A 165 -20.04 4.48 9.66
C ARG A 165 -20.98 3.40 9.10
N GLN A 166 -20.41 2.30 8.57
CA GLN A 166 -21.16 1.14 8.09
C GLN A 166 -21.37 0.06 9.17
N GLY A 167 -21.10 0.37 10.44
CA GLY A 167 -21.33 -0.54 11.56
C GLY A 167 -20.17 -1.50 11.87
N VAL A 168 -19.02 -1.37 11.21
CA VAL A 168 -17.83 -2.17 11.55
C VAL A 168 -17.32 -1.79 12.93
N LYS A 169 -17.12 -2.79 13.78
CA LYS A 169 -16.47 -2.61 15.08
C LYS A 169 -14.96 -2.71 14.93
N ILE A 170 -14.25 -1.67 15.31
CA ILE A 170 -12.77 -1.66 15.33
C ILE A 170 -12.30 -1.51 16.77
N MET A 171 -11.52 -2.48 17.24
CA MET A 171 -10.97 -2.51 18.59
C MET A 171 -9.44 -2.38 18.52
N GLU A 172 -8.92 -1.31 19.11
CA GLU A 172 -7.51 -1.02 19.25
C GLU A 172 -6.99 -1.51 20.61
N GLY A 173 -5.71 -1.83 20.73
CA GLY A 173 -5.15 -2.42 21.95
C GLY A 173 -5.57 -3.88 22.19
N VAL A 174 -6.07 -4.55 21.17
CA VAL A 174 -6.50 -5.95 21.23
C VAL A 174 -5.53 -6.85 20.47
N ASN A 175 -4.75 -7.61 21.23
CA ASN A 175 -3.79 -8.56 20.65
C ASN A 175 -4.45 -9.92 20.44
N VAL A 176 -4.43 -10.40 19.20
CA VAL A 176 -4.83 -11.78 18.88
C VAL A 176 -3.70 -12.72 19.25
N GLU A 177 -3.98 -13.67 20.11
CA GLU A 177 -2.99 -14.60 20.67
C GLU A 177 -2.98 -15.94 19.93
N ARG A 178 -4.16 -16.37 19.44
CA ARG A 178 -4.30 -17.57 18.61
C ARG A 178 -5.65 -17.63 17.89
N LEU A 179 -5.73 -18.51 16.90
CA LEU A 179 -7.01 -18.91 16.30
C LEU A 179 -7.70 -19.94 17.18
N LEU A 180 -9.02 -19.86 17.25
CA LEU A 180 -9.88 -20.91 17.80
C LEU A 180 -10.21 -21.89 16.68
N MET A 181 -9.91 -23.16 16.91
CA MET A 181 -10.09 -24.22 15.93
C MET A 181 -11.01 -25.30 16.46
N GLU A 182 -12.00 -25.72 15.65
CA GLU A 182 -12.86 -26.87 15.91
C GLU A 182 -12.91 -27.76 14.68
N ASN A 183 -12.62 -29.05 14.83
CA ASN A 183 -12.62 -30.02 13.73
C ASN A 183 -11.83 -29.57 12.49
N GLY A 184 -10.66 -28.94 12.71
CA GLY A 184 -9.79 -28.46 11.64
C GLY A 184 -10.27 -27.17 10.93
N ARG A 185 -11.30 -26.50 11.46
CA ARG A 185 -11.83 -25.24 10.92
C ARG A 185 -11.66 -24.11 11.93
N VAL A 186 -11.41 -22.92 11.42
CA VAL A 186 -11.40 -21.71 12.23
C VAL A 186 -12.81 -21.39 12.68
N VAL A 187 -12.99 -21.13 14.00
CA VAL A 187 -14.26 -20.73 14.61
C VAL A 187 -14.16 -19.39 15.34
N GLY A 188 -13.00 -18.75 15.32
CA GLY A 188 -12.78 -17.45 15.94
C GLY A 188 -11.34 -17.19 16.32
N VAL A 189 -11.16 -16.22 17.20
CA VAL A 189 -9.88 -15.82 17.76
C VAL A 189 -9.92 -15.71 19.29
N GLU A 190 -8.81 -16.03 19.94
CA GLU A 190 -8.56 -15.70 21.34
C GLU A 190 -7.66 -14.48 21.42
N THR A 191 -7.96 -13.58 22.34
CA THR A 191 -7.26 -12.31 22.50
C THR A 191 -6.99 -12.02 23.96
N ASN A 192 -6.15 -11.04 24.25
CA ASN A 192 -5.96 -10.50 25.61
C ASN A 192 -7.23 -9.89 26.24
N GLN A 193 -8.32 -9.73 25.47
CA GLN A 193 -9.61 -9.21 25.94
C GLN A 193 -10.76 -10.22 25.82
N GLY A 194 -10.45 -11.51 25.64
CA GLY A 194 -11.44 -12.58 25.54
C GLY A 194 -11.55 -13.18 24.15
N ARG A 195 -12.63 -13.92 23.91
CA ARG A 195 -12.84 -14.68 22.68
C ARG A 195 -13.90 -14.04 21.81
N PHE A 196 -13.61 -13.99 20.50
CA PHE A 196 -14.53 -13.54 19.47
C PHE A 196 -14.73 -14.67 18.45
N HIS A 197 -15.97 -14.89 18.03
CA HIS A 197 -16.34 -16.01 17.16
C HIS A 197 -16.63 -15.54 15.74
N SER A 198 -16.07 -16.24 14.77
CA SER A 198 -16.36 -16.13 13.34
C SER A 198 -15.81 -17.35 12.61
N GLN A 199 -16.51 -17.80 11.59
CA GLN A 199 -15.98 -18.82 10.67
C GLN A 199 -15.04 -18.25 9.60
N THR A 200 -14.94 -16.92 9.52
CA THR A 200 -14.05 -16.22 8.60
C THR A 200 -13.12 -15.30 9.38
N VAL A 201 -11.82 -15.61 9.34
CA VAL A 201 -10.76 -14.77 9.90
C VAL A 201 -9.82 -14.37 8.79
N ILE A 202 -9.63 -13.07 8.60
CA ILE A 202 -8.78 -12.48 7.57
C ILE A 202 -7.57 -11.87 8.24
N SER A 203 -6.38 -12.39 7.95
CA SER A 203 -5.14 -11.83 8.45
C SER A 203 -4.59 -10.77 7.49
N THR A 204 -4.37 -9.57 8.00
CA THR A 204 -3.69 -8.47 7.31
C THR A 204 -2.44 -8.02 8.07
N GLN A 205 -1.81 -8.98 8.75
CA GLN A 205 -0.71 -8.76 9.69
C GLN A 205 0.65 -8.46 9.04
N ASN A 206 0.76 -8.52 7.69
CA ASN A 206 1.97 -8.23 6.95
C ASN A 206 3.20 -8.98 7.51
N ILE A 207 4.21 -8.27 8.02
CA ILE A 207 5.47 -8.86 8.52
C ILE A 207 5.27 -9.80 9.73
N TRP A 208 4.10 -9.76 10.38
CA TRP A 208 3.72 -10.66 11.48
C TRP A 208 2.91 -11.87 10.99
N ALA A 209 2.83 -12.11 9.68
CA ALA A 209 2.10 -13.24 9.10
C ALA A 209 2.61 -14.61 9.56
N GLY A 210 3.83 -14.71 10.09
CA GLY A 210 4.34 -15.92 10.77
C GLY A 210 3.51 -16.40 11.96
N ASP A 211 2.65 -15.54 12.52
CA ASP A 211 1.67 -15.95 13.53
C ASP A 211 0.67 -16.95 12.96
N ILE A 212 0.24 -16.77 11.69
CA ILE A 212 -0.68 -17.69 11.01
C ILE A 212 -0.07 -19.07 10.87
N GLU A 213 1.21 -19.15 10.46
CA GLU A 213 1.92 -20.43 10.39
C GLU A 213 1.99 -21.11 11.77
N ARG A 214 2.33 -20.35 12.80
CA ARG A 214 2.39 -20.86 14.18
C ARG A 214 1.05 -21.39 14.68
N TRP A 215 -0.07 -20.75 14.28
CA TRP A 215 -1.41 -21.12 14.73
C TRP A 215 -2.05 -22.23 13.90
N THR A 216 -1.71 -22.36 12.62
CA THR A 216 -2.35 -23.30 11.69
C THR A 216 -1.48 -24.45 11.25
N GLY A 217 -0.16 -24.31 11.37
CA GLY A 217 0.82 -25.22 10.77
C GLY A 217 0.96 -25.07 9.24
N VAL A 218 0.27 -24.09 8.62
CA VAL A 218 0.36 -23.82 7.19
C VAL A 218 1.53 -22.85 6.94
N PRO A 219 2.55 -23.24 6.15
CA PRO A 219 3.68 -22.38 5.86
C PRO A 219 3.27 -21.06 5.24
N THR A 220 3.79 -19.96 5.79
CA THR A 220 3.54 -18.61 5.27
C THR A 220 4.86 -18.08 4.72
N PRO A 221 5.06 -18.02 3.38
CA PRO A 221 6.34 -17.67 2.78
C PRO A 221 6.59 -16.15 2.82
N VAL A 222 6.54 -15.57 4.01
CA VAL A 222 6.78 -14.14 4.25
C VAL A 222 8.06 -13.98 5.04
N LYS A 223 9.00 -13.21 4.52
CA LYS A 223 10.23 -12.81 5.19
C LYS A 223 10.23 -11.30 5.39
N ALA A 224 10.39 -10.87 6.64
CA ALA A 224 10.54 -9.46 6.95
C ALA A 224 11.98 -9.01 6.65
N GLU A 225 12.12 -7.93 5.89
CA GLU A 225 13.39 -7.26 5.64
C GLU A 225 13.31 -5.81 6.13
N ARG A 226 14.41 -5.34 6.73
CA ARG A 226 14.48 -3.95 7.18
C ARG A 226 14.93 -3.06 6.03
N HIS A 227 14.11 -2.08 5.69
CA HIS A 227 14.46 -0.97 4.83
C HIS A 227 14.61 0.30 5.66
N ALA A 228 15.68 1.07 5.41
CA ALA A 228 15.85 2.38 6.02
C ALA A 228 15.19 3.44 5.13
N VAL A 229 14.40 4.31 5.74
CA VAL A 229 13.90 5.54 5.11
C VAL A 229 14.59 6.70 5.79
N LEU A 230 15.23 7.56 5.00
CA LEU A 230 15.91 8.76 5.48
C LEU A 230 15.07 9.98 5.11
N ALA A 231 14.67 10.76 6.09
CA ALA A 231 14.12 12.09 5.86
C ALA A 231 15.30 13.06 5.70
N LEU A 232 15.38 13.73 4.58
CA LEU A 232 16.43 14.70 4.30
C LEU A 232 15.81 16.09 4.22
N GLU A 233 16.49 17.06 4.83
CA GLU A 233 16.17 18.46 4.66
C GLU A 233 16.87 18.96 3.39
N GLY A 234 16.08 19.45 2.44
CA GLY A 234 16.60 19.99 1.19
C GLY A 234 17.07 21.45 1.37
N PRO A 235 18.05 21.92 0.58
CA PRO A 235 18.38 23.36 0.54
C PRO A 235 17.16 24.19 0.11
N GLU A 236 17.08 25.45 0.55
CA GLU A 236 15.99 26.39 0.18
C GLU A 236 15.84 26.53 -1.37
N ALA A 237 16.91 26.29 -2.12
CA ALA A 237 16.87 26.29 -3.58
C ALA A 237 15.99 25.19 -4.21
N TYR A 238 15.55 24.20 -3.44
CA TYR A 238 14.68 23.10 -3.92
C TYR A 238 13.19 23.44 -3.74
N SER A 239 12.77 24.59 -4.22
CA SER A 239 11.37 25.05 -4.16
C SER A 239 10.47 24.45 -5.26
N PHE A 240 10.97 23.50 -6.05
CA PHE A 240 10.20 22.84 -7.12
C PHE A 240 9.56 21.53 -6.65
N LYS A 241 8.50 21.13 -7.31
CA LYS A 241 7.79 19.88 -7.05
C LYS A 241 8.61 18.70 -7.60
N MET A 242 9.37 18.05 -6.72
CA MET A 242 10.24 16.95 -7.08
C MET A 242 9.43 15.68 -7.39
N PRO A 243 9.61 15.04 -8.56
CA PRO A 243 9.00 13.74 -8.83
C PRO A 243 9.63 12.66 -7.92
N VAL A 244 8.90 11.58 -7.69
CA VAL A 244 9.50 10.36 -7.15
C VAL A 244 10.52 9.86 -8.17
N PHE A 245 11.75 9.63 -7.76
CA PHE A 245 12.83 9.25 -8.67
C PHE A 245 13.40 7.88 -8.31
N LYS A 246 13.60 7.04 -9.32
CA LYS A 246 14.25 5.74 -9.21
C LYS A 246 15.33 5.58 -10.26
N ASP A 247 16.56 5.46 -9.79
CA ASP A 247 17.71 5.12 -10.62
C ASP A 247 18.01 3.62 -10.53
N LEU A 248 17.89 2.90 -11.65
CA LEU A 248 18.23 1.48 -11.73
C LEU A 248 19.74 1.23 -11.88
N GLY A 249 20.52 2.24 -12.20
CA GLY A 249 21.99 2.18 -12.24
C GLY A 249 22.62 2.22 -10.86
N SER A 250 21.92 2.82 -9.90
CA SER A 250 22.41 2.90 -8.52
C SER A 250 22.47 1.52 -7.86
N PRO A 251 23.51 1.23 -7.04
CA PRO A 251 23.63 -0.03 -6.29
C PRO A 251 22.59 -0.18 -5.17
N GLY A 252 21.87 0.88 -4.80
CA GLY A 252 20.76 0.90 -3.84
C GLY A 252 19.45 1.34 -4.48
N MET A 253 18.32 1.07 -3.81
CA MET A 253 17.07 1.71 -4.19
C MET A 253 17.01 3.10 -3.55
N LEU A 254 17.20 4.13 -4.37
CA LEU A 254 16.90 5.51 -4.01
C LEU A 254 15.50 5.84 -4.54
N TYR A 255 14.70 6.42 -3.69
CA TYR A 255 13.38 6.94 -4.04
C TYR A 255 13.33 8.42 -3.65
#